data_f75230baf068337cbd1af6e91a03e465
#
_entry.id   f75230baf068337cbd1af6e91a03e465
#
_cell.length_a   1.000
_cell.length_b   1.000
_cell.length_c   1.000
_cell.angle_alpha   90.00
_cell.angle_beta   90.00
_cell.angle_gamma   90.00
#
_symmetry.space_group_name_H-M   'P 1'
#
loop_
_entity.id
_entity.type
_entity.pdbx_description
1 polymer ?
#
loop_
_entity_poly.entity_id
_entity_poly.type
_entity_poly.pdbx_seq_one_letter_code
_entity_poly.pdbx_strand_id
1 'polypeptide(L)'
;MKLRNTVATALGAFALVLALPGSALSATGDFTYKYVTGLGHEERVTLHDPHSGKCINLYAVGDDDVPAGYGPHNRTDTSVTVYRGSSCTGDQWRLRAHGNPATDQLEVRSVRFDAPNS
;
A
#
# COMPACT_ATOMS: atom_id res chain seq x y z
N MET A 1 -7.91 44.36 20.81
CA MET A 1 -8.05 44.03 20.32
C MET A 1 -8.10 43.67 20.05
N LYS A 2 -7.93 43.32 20.34
CA LYS A 2 -8.11 42.69 19.96
C LYS A 2 -8.17 41.95 19.37
N LEU A 3 -8.15 41.70 19.54
CA LEU A 3 -8.42 40.84 18.86
C LEU A 3 -8.13 40.34 18.29
N ARG A 4 -8.04 40.37 18.56
CA ARG A 4 -8.02 39.76 17.90
C ARG A 4 -7.76 39.14 17.33
N ASN A 5 -7.76 39.21 17.69
CA ASN A 5 -7.76 38.47 16.89
C ASN A 5 -7.54 37.85 16.39
N THR A 6 -7.57 37.92 16.74
CA THR A 6 -7.53 37.22 15.98
C THR A 6 -7.46 36.55 15.39
N VAL A 7 -7.64 36.52 15.60
CA VAL A 7 -7.65 35.83 14.79
C VAL A 7 -7.43 35.21 14.20
N ALA A 8 -7.44 35.24 14.50
CA ALA A 8 -7.30 34.73 13.69
C ALA A 8 -6.99 34.15 13.30
N THR A 9 -6.95 34.08 13.69
CA THR A 9 -6.67 33.52 13.02
C THR A 9 -6.54 32.78 12.60
N ALA A 10 -6.59 32.67 12.95
CA ALA A 10 -6.45 32.04 12.26
C ALA A 10 -6.61 31.36 11.77
N LEU A 11 -6.82 31.10 11.94
CA LEU A 11 -6.85 30.41 11.17
C LEU A 11 -6.59 29.91 10.47
N GLY A 12 -6.72 29.89 10.64
CA GLY A 12 -6.57 29.42 9.76
C GLY A 12 -5.82 28.89 9.50
N ALA A 13 -5.43 28.90 9.49
CA ALA A 13 -4.69 28.39 8.92
C ALA A 13 -4.40 27.30 9.09
N PHE A 14 -4.68 27.18 9.44
CA PHE A 14 -4.38 26.27 9.13
C PHE A 14 -4.36 25.49 8.79
N ALA A 15 -4.53 25.73 9.34
CA ALA A 15 -4.56 24.67 9.01
C ALA A 15 -4.62 23.95 7.92
N LEU A 16 -4.71 23.90 7.48
CA LEU A 16 -4.72 23.39 6.42
C LEU A 16 -3.88 22.59 5.90
N VAL A 17 -3.57 22.63 5.95
CA VAL A 17 -2.50 22.05 5.46
C VAL A 17 -2.39 20.66 5.77
N LEU A 18 -3.06 20.26 6.67
CA LEU A 18 -2.93 18.98 7.16
C LEU A 18 -3.45 17.92 6.34
N ALA A 19 -4.47 18.20 5.62
CA ALA A 19 -5.04 17.18 4.79
C ALA A 19 -4.14 16.80 3.67
N LEU A 20 -3.34 17.69 3.25
CA LEU A 20 -2.54 17.41 2.13
C LEU A 20 -1.50 16.35 2.34
N PRO A 21 -0.84 16.30 3.47
CA PRO A 21 0.14 15.25 3.68
C PRO A 21 -0.45 13.86 3.55
N GLY A 22 -1.68 13.71 3.96
CA GLY A 22 -2.30 12.40 3.88
C GLY A 22 -2.45 11.93 2.45
N SER A 23 -2.94 12.77 1.56
CA SER A 23 -3.11 12.33 0.21
C SER A 23 -1.79 12.16 -0.51
N ALA A 24 -0.76 12.92 -0.11
CA ALA A 24 0.54 12.77 -0.72
C ALA A 24 1.21 11.46 -0.35
N LEU A 25 0.68 10.73 0.60
CA LEU A 25 1.25 9.47 1.05
C LEU A 25 0.56 8.25 0.45
N SER A 26 -0.15 8.42 -0.64
CA SER A 26 -0.78 7.28 -1.31
C SER A 26 -0.20 7.08 -2.70
N ALA A 27 -0.01 5.83 -3.09
CA ALA A 27 0.26 5.48 -4.47
C ALA A 27 -1.03 5.62 -5.26
N THR A 28 -0.94 5.86 -6.56
CA THR A 28 -2.11 5.96 -7.42
C THR A 28 -2.14 4.76 -8.35
N GLY A 29 -3.27 4.10 -8.43
CA GLY A 29 -3.44 2.94 -9.27
C GLY A 29 -3.70 1.68 -8.47
N ASP A 30 -3.58 0.53 -9.12
CA ASP A 30 -3.98 -0.74 -8.53
C ASP A 30 -2.80 -1.67 -8.32
N PHE A 31 -2.83 -2.39 -7.22
CA PHE A 31 -1.93 -3.49 -6.95
C PHE A 31 -2.79 -4.73 -6.75
N THR A 32 -2.51 -5.80 -7.48
CA THR A 32 -3.32 -7.02 -7.38
C THR A 32 -2.47 -8.21 -7.00
N TYR A 33 -3.09 -9.19 -6.39
CA TYR A 33 -2.47 -10.49 -6.11
C TYR A 33 -3.57 -11.53 -6.07
N LYS A 34 -3.15 -12.79 -6.03
CA LYS A 34 -4.10 -13.91 -6.01
C LYS A 34 -3.88 -14.76 -4.77
N TYR A 35 -4.92 -15.47 -4.37
CA TYR A 35 -4.79 -16.45 -3.30
C TYR A 35 -5.81 -17.56 -3.51
N VAL A 36 -5.60 -18.69 -2.86
CA VAL A 36 -6.51 -19.82 -2.94
C VAL A 36 -7.31 -19.90 -1.66
N THR A 37 -8.63 -19.93 -1.79
CA THR A 37 -9.53 -20.00 -0.64
C THR A 37 -9.46 -21.38 0.00
N GLY A 38 -10.07 -21.52 1.19
CA GLY A 38 -10.15 -22.81 1.87
C GLY A 38 -10.90 -23.86 1.08
N LEU A 39 -11.70 -23.45 0.11
CA LEU A 39 -12.41 -24.38 -0.78
C LEU A 39 -11.63 -24.68 -2.06
N GLY A 40 -10.42 -24.18 -2.18
CA GLY A 40 -9.59 -24.45 -3.34
C GLY A 40 -9.83 -23.54 -4.53
N HIS A 41 -10.55 -22.45 -4.36
CA HIS A 41 -10.83 -21.52 -5.44
C HIS A 41 -9.80 -20.40 -5.46
N GLU A 42 -9.33 -20.01 -6.65
CA GLU A 42 -8.43 -18.90 -6.80
C GLU A 42 -9.23 -17.60 -6.81
N GLU A 43 -8.81 -16.64 -5.98
CA GLU A 43 -9.44 -15.33 -5.91
C GLU A 43 -8.38 -14.26 -6.14
N ARG A 44 -8.80 -13.15 -6.74
CA ARG A 44 -7.93 -12.01 -6.98
C ARG A 44 -8.35 -10.85 -6.08
N VAL A 45 -7.38 -10.20 -5.48
CA VAL A 45 -7.61 -9.03 -4.62
C VAL A 45 -6.96 -7.82 -5.26
N THR A 46 -7.64 -6.68 -5.21
CA THR A 46 -7.12 -5.42 -5.72
C THR A 46 -7.04 -4.40 -4.59
N LEU A 47 -5.85 -3.81 -4.43
CA LEU A 47 -5.68 -2.64 -3.58
C LEU A 47 -5.71 -1.43 -4.48
N HIS A 48 -6.66 -0.52 -4.24
CA HIS A 48 -6.79 0.69 -5.04
C HIS A 48 -6.18 1.85 -4.28
N ASP A 49 -5.27 2.58 -4.92
CA ASP A 49 -4.58 3.75 -4.35
C ASP A 49 -4.05 3.45 -2.94
N PRO A 50 -3.19 2.43 -2.79
CA PRO A 50 -2.74 2.01 -1.46
C PRO A 50 -1.88 3.07 -0.78
N HIS A 51 -1.91 3.07 0.55
CA HIS A 51 -1.07 3.97 1.33
C HIS A 51 0.41 3.68 1.09
N SER A 52 1.21 4.73 1.00
CA SER A 52 2.66 4.62 0.84
C SER A 52 3.35 4.70 2.19
N GLY A 53 4.53 4.10 2.26
CA GLY A 53 5.39 4.23 3.44
C GLY A 53 4.99 3.40 4.63
N LYS A 54 3.94 2.63 4.51
CA LYS A 54 3.46 1.80 5.62
C LYS A 54 3.46 0.34 5.20
N CYS A 55 3.74 -0.53 6.15
CA CYS A 55 3.60 -1.95 5.90
C CYS A 55 2.12 -2.31 5.87
N ILE A 56 1.71 -3.01 4.82
CA ILE A 56 0.32 -3.46 4.67
C ILE A 56 0.33 -4.97 4.68
N ASN A 57 -0.33 -5.57 5.67
CA ASN A 57 -0.58 -7.01 5.66
C ASN A 57 -1.76 -7.26 4.74
N LEU A 58 -1.57 -8.13 3.75
CA LEU A 58 -2.55 -8.32 2.70
C LEU A 58 -3.73 -9.17 3.16
N TYR A 59 -4.89 -8.85 2.65
CA TYR A 59 -6.10 -9.58 2.98
C TYR A 59 -5.95 -11.07 2.68
N ALA A 60 -6.40 -11.89 3.60
CA ALA A 60 -6.44 -13.35 3.50
C ALA A 60 -5.09 -14.05 3.49
N VAL A 61 -3.97 -13.35 3.32
CA VAL A 61 -2.67 -13.97 3.21
C VAL A 61 -1.63 -13.33 4.14
N GLY A 62 -1.99 -12.29 4.86
CA GLY A 62 -1.05 -11.53 5.67
C GLY A 62 -0.63 -12.18 6.98
N ASP A 63 -1.14 -13.36 7.28
CA ASP A 63 -0.80 -14.10 8.47
C ASP A 63 0.10 -15.28 8.07
N ASP A 64 1.19 -15.49 8.79
CA ASP A 64 2.12 -16.57 8.44
C ASP A 64 1.51 -17.96 8.61
N ASP A 65 0.37 -18.07 9.29
CA ASP A 65 -0.30 -19.35 9.51
C ASP A 65 -1.22 -19.77 8.37
N VAL A 66 -1.38 -18.96 7.35
CA VAL A 66 -2.21 -19.29 6.19
C VAL A 66 -1.33 -19.36 4.95
N PRO A 67 -1.80 -19.97 3.86
CA PRO A 67 -1.04 -19.97 2.61
C PRO A 67 -0.82 -18.54 2.11
N ALA A 68 0.34 -18.30 1.52
CA ALA A 68 0.68 -16.99 0.99
C ALA A 68 -0.11 -16.66 -0.25
N GLY A 69 -0.20 -15.38 -0.55
CA GLY A 69 -0.67 -14.94 -1.85
C GLY A 69 0.42 -15.14 -2.90
N TYR A 70 0.09 -14.93 -4.14
CA TYR A 70 1.04 -15.13 -5.23
C TYR A 70 0.67 -14.30 -6.44
N GLY A 71 1.61 -14.22 -7.39
CA GLY A 71 1.38 -13.51 -8.64
C GLY A 71 1.07 -12.04 -8.50
N PRO A 72 1.84 -11.29 -7.69
CA PRO A 72 1.51 -9.87 -7.52
C PRO A 72 1.76 -9.07 -8.79
N HIS A 73 0.97 -8.04 -8.99
CA HIS A 73 1.10 -7.15 -10.15
C HIS A 73 0.97 -5.70 -9.67
N ASN A 74 2.05 -4.94 -9.84
CA ASN A 74 2.07 -3.54 -9.42
C ASN A 74 1.73 -2.64 -10.59
N ARG A 75 0.51 -2.15 -10.61
CA ARG A 75 0.05 -1.20 -11.63
C ARG A 75 -0.09 0.20 -11.05
N THR A 76 0.54 0.46 -9.91
CA THR A 76 0.53 1.79 -9.33
C THR A 76 1.68 2.62 -9.91
N ASP A 77 1.69 3.90 -9.58
CA ASP A 77 2.70 4.83 -10.05
C ASP A 77 3.95 4.88 -9.17
N THR A 78 4.05 4.00 -8.16
CA THR A 78 5.26 3.91 -7.33
C THR A 78 5.75 2.48 -7.30
N SER A 79 7.02 2.30 -6.97
CA SER A 79 7.54 0.95 -6.74
C SER A 79 6.97 0.40 -5.43
N VAL A 80 6.91 -0.92 -5.34
CA VAL A 80 6.46 -1.60 -4.13
C VAL A 80 7.47 -2.69 -3.79
N THR A 81 7.72 -2.86 -2.49
CA THR A 81 8.48 -4.00 -2.00
C THR A 81 7.48 -5.02 -1.48
N VAL A 82 7.55 -6.24 -1.99
CA VAL A 82 6.68 -7.33 -1.54
C VAL A 82 7.49 -8.24 -0.63
N TYR A 83 6.85 -8.73 0.41
CA TYR A 83 7.52 -9.56 1.43
C TYR A 83 6.84 -10.91 1.53
N ARG A 84 7.64 -11.93 1.73
CA ARG A 84 7.14 -13.29 1.85
C ARG A 84 6.55 -13.55 3.23
N GLY A 85 6.93 -12.78 4.23
CA GLY A 85 6.42 -12.90 5.58
C GLY A 85 5.42 -11.82 5.92
N SER A 86 4.73 -11.98 7.03
CA SER A 86 3.83 -10.96 7.55
C SER A 86 4.62 -9.75 8.05
N SER A 87 3.95 -8.62 8.15
CA SER A 87 4.52 -7.41 8.75
C SER A 87 5.84 -6.97 8.12
N CYS A 88 5.95 -7.15 6.81
CA CYS A 88 7.10 -6.74 6.00
C CYS A 88 8.40 -7.38 6.48
N THR A 89 8.35 -8.70 6.66
CA THR A 89 9.51 -9.49 7.06
C THR A 89 9.75 -10.61 6.05
N GLY A 90 10.90 -11.25 6.17
CA GLY A 90 11.27 -12.36 5.30
C GLY A 90 11.85 -11.90 3.99
N ASP A 91 11.90 -12.81 3.02
CA ASP A 91 12.42 -12.50 1.71
C ASP A 91 11.60 -11.41 1.06
N GLN A 92 12.28 -10.57 0.28
CA GLN A 92 11.61 -9.43 -0.32
C GLN A 92 12.04 -9.25 -1.77
N TRP A 93 11.15 -8.68 -2.57
CA TRP A 93 11.40 -8.34 -3.97
C TRP A 93 10.79 -6.99 -4.25
N ARG A 94 11.46 -6.24 -5.12
CA ARG A 94 10.97 -4.92 -5.49
C ARG A 94 10.31 -5.01 -6.87
N LEU A 95 9.08 -4.54 -6.96
CA LEU A 95 8.34 -4.48 -8.21
C LEU A 95 8.20 -3.03 -8.62
N ARG A 96 8.61 -2.72 -9.87
CA ARG A 96 8.59 -1.34 -10.35
C ARG A 96 7.16 -0.85 -10.58
N ALA A 97 7.02 0.47 -10.60
CA ALA A 97 5.77 1.12 -10.96
C ALA A 97 5.37 0.70 -12.39
N HIS A 98 4.07 0.48 -12.59
CA HIS A 98 3.54 0.08 -13.90
C HIS A 98 4.27 -1.10 -14.51
N GLY A 99 4.71 -2.03 -13.66
CA GLY A 99 5.49 -3.17 -14.13
C GLY A 99 4.64 -4.29 -14.68
N ASN A 100 5.33 -5.31 -15.19
CA ASN A 100 4.65 -6.51 -15.65
C ASN A 100 4.22 -7.36 -14.46
N PRO A 101 3.22 -8.23 -14.64
CA PRO A 101 2.83 -9.14 -13.55
C PRO A 101 4.00 -10.05 -13.19
N ALA A 102 4.17 -10.30 -11.91
CA ALA A 102 5.14 -11.28 -11.45
C ALA A 102 4.58 -12.68 -11.69
N THR A 103 5.47 -13.67 -11.72
CA THR A 103 5.02 -15.05 -11.89
C THR A 103 4.30 -15.54 -10.64
N ASP A 104 3.56 -16.63 -10.80
CA ASP A 104 2.85 -17.22 -9.67
C ASP A 104 3.79 -17.87 -8.65
N GLN A 105 5.07 -18.01 -8.96
CA GLN A 105 6.04 -18.50 -7.98
C GLN A 105 6.45 -17.42 -6.97
N LEU A 106 6.18 -16.15 -7.26
CA LEU A 106 6.48 -15.10 -6.30
C LEU A 106 5.36 -15.03 -5.27
N GLU A 107 5.69 -15.39 -4.04
CA GLU A 107 4.74 -15.40 -2.93
C GLU A 107 4.78 -14.06 -2.19
N VAL A 108 3.63 -13.65 -1.67
CA VAL A 108 3.51 -12.36 -1.00
C VAL A 108 2.54 -12.45 0.17
N ARG A 109 2.93 -11.83 1.30
CA ARG A 109 2.05 -11.72 2.48
C ARG A 109 1.87 -10.28 2.89
N SER A 110 2.87 -9.45 2.67
CA SER A 110 2.79 -8.04 3.04
C SER A 110 3.56 -7.21 2.04
N VAL A 111 3.27 -5.91 1.99
CA VAL A 111 3.86 -5.02 1.01
C VAL A 111 4.11 -3.65 1.65
N ARG A 112 5.03 -2.90 1.03
CA ARG A 112 5.26 -1.50 1.38
C ARG A 112 5.47 -0.73 0.09
N PHE A 113 4.62 0.27 -0.14
CA PHE A 113 4.73 1.12 -1.34
C PHE A 113 5.64 2.29 -1.05
N ASP A 114 6.46 2.66 -2.04
CA ASP A 114 7.29 3.85 -1.91
C ASP A 114 6.39 5.09 -1.98
N ALA A 115 6.88 6.17 -1.40
CA ALA A 115 6.17 7.43 -1.50
C ALA A 115 6.16 7.90 -2.96
N PRO A 116 5.13 8.62 -3.39
CA PRO A 116 5.11 9.18 -4.73
C PRO A 116 6.34 10.07 -4.93
N ASN A 117 6.90 10.02 -6.12
CA ASN A 117 8.09 10.80 -6.50
C ASN A 117 9.38 10.33 -5.83
N SER A 118 9.42 9.12 -5.35
CA SER A 118 10.65 8.55 -4.78
C SER A 118 11.50 7.90 -5.85
#